data_1f193624412df6cf71c4c32f6785c5e2
#
_entry.id   1f193624412df6cf71c4c32f6785c5e2
#
_cell.length_a   1.000
_cell.length_b   1.000
_cell.length_c   1.000
_cell.angle_alpha   90.00
_cell.angle_beta   90.00
_cell.angle_gamma   90.00
#
_symmetry.space_group_name_H-M   'P 1'
#
loop_
_entity.id
_entity.type
_entity.pdbx_description
1 polymer ?
#
loop_
_entity_poly.entity_id
_entity_poly.type
_entity_poly.pdbx_seq_one_letter_code
_entity_poly.pdbx_strand_id
1 'polypeptide(L)'
;MSGWMTECLRDVEQALDHWVLADTPAQLGAAMRYAVLDGGKRLRPLLVIAASRAAGHAHPTASLRAACAVELIHAYSLVHDDLPCMDNDVLRRGKPTVHVQYGEAPALLAGDALQALAFDLLVPDDGSQTAELSVTLCRQLARAAGVNGMAGGQAIDLASVGIALDQARLEQMHRLKTGALLHASVTMGAACGGVTGLAAQALSDFGWHLGLAFQVVDDILDVVADTATLGKTAGKDALNDKPTFVSLLGLDGARAYAADVLARAHTSLEASGLPLTAPLHELADLVGGRTH
;
A
#
# COMPACT_ATOMS: atom_id res chain seq x y z
N MET A 1 12.40 3.07 15.30
CA MET A 1 12.58 2.61 13.91
C MET A 1 13.97 1.99 13.81
N SER A 2 14.07 0.78 13.25
CA SER A 2 15.37 0.07 13.12
C SER A 2 16.28 0.75 12.08
N GLY A 3 17.60 0.49 12.18
CA GLY A 3 18.58 1.11 11.28
C GLY A 3 18.33 0.78 9.79
N TRP A 4 17.90 -0.47 9.48
CA TRP A 4 17.62 -0.88 8.11
C TRP A 4 16.41 -0.14 7.49
N MET A 5 15.37 0.13 8.29
CA MET A 5 14.22 0.91 7.84
C MET A 5 14.62 2.34 7.49
N THR A 6 15.44 2.97 8.33
CA THR A 6 15.92 4.35 8.11
C THR A 6 16.71 4.44 6.80
N GLU A 7 17.58 3.45 6.54
CA GLU A 7 18.34 3.37 5.30
C GLU A 7 17.41 3.21 4.08
N CYS A 8 16.49 2.23 4.12
CA CYS A 8 15.55 2.00 3.04
C CYS A 8 14.65 3.20 2.75
N LEU A 9 14.18 3.88 3.80
CA LEU A 9 13.36 5.09 3.64
C LEU A 9 14.12 6.19 2.93
N ARG A 10 15.39 6.44 3.34
CA ARG A 10 16.25 7.42 2.66
C ARG A 10 16.43 7.08 1.18
N ASP A 11 16.72 5.82 0.85
CA ASP A 11 16.95 5.39 -0.52
C ASP A 11 15.67 5.51 -1.38
N VAL A 12 14.50 5.17 -0.82
CA VAL A 12 13.20 5.33 -1.48
C VAL A 12 12.86 6.81 -1.70
N GLU A 13 13.04 7.66 -0.70
CA GLU A 13 12.75 9.11 -0.84
C GLU A 13 13.67 9.75 -1.89
N GLN A 14 14.96 9.41 -1.92
CA GLN A 14 15.89 9.89 -2.94
C GLN A 14 15.50 9.41 -4.34
N ALA A 15 15.08 8.16 -4.47
CA ALA A 15 14.64 7.60 -5.74
C ALA A 15 13.35 8.24 -6.25
N LEU A 16 12.37 8.44 -5.38
CA LEU A 16 11.12 9.15 -5.71
C LEU A 16 11.40 10.60 -6.11
N ASP A 17 12.27 11.30 -5.38
CA ASP A 17 12.68 12.67 -5.71
C ASP A 17 13.33 12.76 -7.10
N HIS A 18 14.12 11.76 -7.48
CA HIS A 18 14.79 11.66 -8.76
C HIS A 18 13.82 11.35 -9.92
N TRP A 19 12.90 10.40 -9.74
CA TRP A 19 12.02 9.92 -10.81
C TRP A 19 10.75 10.76 -10.99
N VAL A 20 10.24 11.42 -9.95
CA VAL A 20 9.10 12.32 -10.06
C VAL A 20 9.61 13.72 -10.43
N LEU A 21 9.73 13.98 -11.72
CA LEU A 21 10.33 15.21 -12.25
C LEU A 21 9.55 16.44 -11.83
N ALA A 22 10.28 17.51 -11.48
CA ALA A 22 9.71 18.83 -11.17
C ALA A 22 9.41 19.63 -12.45
N ASP A 23 10.32 19.56 -13.44
CA ASP A 23 10.19 20.28 -14.71
C ASP A 23 9.32 19.48 -15.68
N THR A 24 8.05 19.85 -15.75
CA THR A 24 7.03 19.19 -16.56
C THR A 24 6.06 20.24 -17.13
N PRO A 25 5.32 19.92 -18.22
CA PRO A 25 4.32 20.81 -18.76
C PRO A 25 3.29 21.27 -17.73
N ALA A 26 2.92 22.54 -17.75
CA ALA A 26 1.83 23.13 -16.97
C ALA A 26 1.86 22.86 -15.45
N GLN A 27 3.06 22.72 -14.86
CA GLN A 27 3.27 22.43 -13.43
C GLN A 27 2.73 21.06 -12.97
N LEU A 28 2.48 20.13 -13.87
CA LEU A 28 1.99 18.78 -13.52
C LEU A 28 2.94 18.09 -12.52
N GLY A 29 4.27 18.21 -12.73
CA GLY A 29 5.28 17.66 -11.82
C GLY A 29 5.19 18.23 -10.40
N ALA A 30 4.83 19.50 -10.24
CA ALA A 30 4.64 20.10 -8.92
C ALA A 30 3.48 19.40 -8.17
N ALA A 31 2.35 19.12 -8.84
CA ALA A 31 1.23 18.39 -8.25
C ALA A 31 1.59 16.93 -7.94
N MET A 32 2.31 16.24 -8.84
CA MET A 32 2.80 14.88 -8.63
C MET A 32 3.77 14.80 -7.42
N ARG A 33 4.74 15.69 -7.35
CA ARG A 33 5.70 15.78 -6.24
C ARG A 33 5.01 16.08 -4.92
N TYR A 34 4.04 17.00 -4.91
CA TYR A 34 3.24 17.31 -3.74
C TYR A 34 2.49 16.06 -3.20
N ALA A 35 1.96 15.21 -4.09
CA ALA A 35 1.28 13.98 -3.72
C ALA A 35 2.23 12.92 -3.14
N VAL A 36 3.46 12.84 -3.66
CA VAL A 36 4.38 11.73 -3.40
C VAL A 36 5.40 12.06 -2.31
N LEU A 37 6.06 13.24 -2.36
CA LEU A 37 7.24 13.56 -1.54
C LEU A 37 6.89 14.10 -0.15
N ASP A 38 5.65 14.03 0.26
CA ASP A 38 5.15 14.60 1.51
C ASP A 38 5.32 13.68 2.73
N GLY A 39 6.24 12.74 2.64
CA GLY A 39 6.49 11.76 3.67
C GLY A 39 5.43 10.66 3.72
N GLY A 40 5.38 9.95 4.83
CA GLY A 40 4.51 8.81 5.07
C GLY A 40 5.28 7.64 5.65
N LYS A 41 4.56 6.61 6.12
CA LYS A 41 5.18 5.42 6.73
C LYS A 41 5.90 4.53 5.71
N ARG A 42 5.67 4.74 4.42
CA ARG A 42 6.27 3.97 3.30
C ARG A 42 6.23 2.45 3.52
N LEU A 43 5.17 1.95 4.13
CA LEU A 43 5.06 0.52 4.44
C LEU A 43 5.19 -0.36 3.18
N ARG A 44 4.58 0.04 2.07
CA ARG A 44 4.62 -0.72 0.81
C ARG A 44 6.02 -0.82 0.23
N PRO A 45 6.78 0.28 0.07
CA PRO A 45 8.20 0.23 -0.28
C PRO A 45 9.05 -0.65 0.63
N LEU A 46 8.86 -0.51 1.96
CA LEU A 46 9.59 -1.32 2.94
C LEU A 46 9.30 -2.81 2.79
N LEU A 47 8.05 -3.20 2.51
CA LEU A 47 7.67 -4.59 2.25
C LEU A 47 8.35 -5.15 0.99
N VAL A 48 8.43 -4.37 -0.10
CA VAL A 48 9.13 -4.78 -1.33
C VAL A 48 10.60 -5.06 -1.01
N ILE A 49 11.28 -4.13 -0.35
CA ILE A 49 12.72 -4.25 -0.06
C ILE A 49 12.98 -5.38 0.93
N ALA A 50 12.16 -5.51 1.99
CA ALA A 50 12.29 -6.56 2.99
C ALA A 50 12.08 -7.97 2.37
N ALA A 51 11.06 -8.13 1.52
CA ALA A 51 10.80 -9.39 0.84
C ALA A 51 11.91 -9.76 -0.16
N SER A 52 12.47 -8.79 -0.86
CA SER A 52 13.64 -9.01 -1.73
C SER A 52 14.88 -9.43 -0.93
N ARG A 53 15.13 -8.78 0.21
CA ARG A 53 16.27 -9.09 1.09
C ARG A 53 16.12 -10.44 1.78
N ALA A 54 14.91 -10.92 2.03
CA ALA A 54 14.66 -12.19 2.71
C ALA A 54 15.30 -13.38 1.99
N ALA A 55 15.47 -13.30 0.67
CA ALA A 55 16.12 -14.34 -0.18
C ALA A 55 17.52 -13.97 -0.68
N GLY A 56 18.14 -12.91 -0.17
CA GLY A 56 19.50 -12.52 -0.57
C GLY A 56 19.59 -11.36 -1.56
N HIS A 57 18.45 -10.72 -1.92
CA HIS A 57 18.43 -9.45 -2.67
C HIS A 57 19.07 -9.52 -4.06
N ALA A 58 18.66 -10.49 -4.88
CA ALA A 58 19.29 -10.78 -6.17
C ALA A 58 19.30 -9.58 -7.15
N HIS A 59 18.24 -8.74 -7.12
CA HIS A 59 18.08 -7.58 -8.02
C HIS A 59 17.76 -6.29 -7.22
N PRO A 60 18.74 -5.64 -6.56
CA PRO A 60 18.52 -4.48 -5.70
C PRO A 60 17.93 -3.26 -6.44
N THR A 61 18.41 -2.99 -7.66
CA THR A 61 17.89 -1.88 -8.48
C THR A 61 16.42 -2.11 -8.88
N ALA A 62 16.07 -3.32 -9.31
CA ALA A 62 14.71 -3.70 -9.62
C ALA A 62 13.80 -3.62 -8.38
N SER A 63 14.32 -4.03 -7.21
CA SER A 63 13.63 -3.91 -5.93
C SER A 63 13.31 -2.45 -5.57
N LEU A 64 14.26 -1.53 -5.76
CA LEU A 64 14.04 -0.11 -5.51
C LEU A 64 13.01 0.49 -6.49
N ARG A 65 13.10 0.14 -7.79
CA ARG A 65 12.10 0.54 -8.80
C ARG A 65 10.71 0.02 -8.44
N ALA A 66 10.60 -1.26 -8.07
CA ALA A 66 9.34 -1.86 -7.64
C ALA A 66 8.78 -1.20 -6.35
N ALA A 67 9.64 -0.87 -5.38
CA ALA A 67 9.27 -0.14 -4.17
C ALA A 67 8.69 1.25 -4.48
N CYS A 68 9.31 1.98 -5.39
CA CYS A 68 8.79 3.27 -5.84
C CYS A 68 7.49 3.10 -6.66
N ALA A 69 7.41 2.12 -7.54
CA ALA A 69 6.23 1.86 -8.35
C ALA A 69 4.97 1.59 -7.51
N VAL A 70 5.07 0.74 -6.47
CA VAL A 70 3.92 0.50 -5.57
C VAL A 70 3.53 1.74 -4.78
N GLU A 71 4.48 2.60 -4.43
CA GLU A 71 4.20 3.86 -3.73
C GLU A 71 3.54 4.89 -4.67
N LEU A 72 3.96 4.97 -5.94
CA LEU A 72 3.31 5.81 -6.94
C LEU A 72 1.85 5.38 -7.18
N ILE A 73 1.59 4.07 -7.26
CA ILE A 73 0.23 3.54 -7.33
C ILE A 73 -0.57 3.93 -6.08
N HIS A 74 0.02 3.80 -4.89
CA HIS A 74 -0.64 4.24 -3.66
C HIS A 74 -0.91 5.75 -3.65
N ALA A 75 0.05 6.56 -4.08
CA ALA A 75 -0.10 8.01 -4.11
C ALA A 75 -1.23 8.45 -5.06
N TYR A 76 -1.27 7.91 -6.31
CA TYR A 76 -2.34 8.25 -7.23
C TYR A 76 -3.71 7.87 -6.68
N SER A 77 -3.84 6.71 -6.02
CA SER A 77 -5.12 6.29 -5.46
C SER A 77 -5.62 7.28 -4.41
N LEU A 78 -4.73 7.79 -3.55
CA LEU A 78 -5.09 8.80 -2.57
C LEU A 78 -5.48 10.13 -3.22
N VAL A 79 -4.77 10.56 -4.28
CA VAL A 79 -5.11 11.78 -5.02
C VAL A 79 -6.51 11.69 -5.64
N HIS A 80 -6.85 10.54 -6.24
CA HIS A 80 -8.16 10.32 -6.85
C HIS A 80 -9.26 10.12 -5.79
N ASP A 81 -8.98 9.40 -4.72
CA ASP A 81 -9.94 9.22 -3.62
C ASP A 81 -10.33 10.55 -2.96
N ASP A 82 -9.40 11.51 -2.89
CA ASP A 82 -9.65 12.84 -2.31
C ASP A 82 -10.52 13.75 -3.18
N LEU A 83 -10.72 13.45 -4.48
CA LEU A 83 -11.49 14.30 -5.39
C LEU A 83 -12.95 14.49 -4.92
N PRO A 84 -13.61 15.63 -5.28
CA PRO A 84 -14.99 15.89 -4.91
C PRO A 84 -16.00 14.85 -5.38
N CYS A 85 -15.71 14.14 -6.48
CA CYS A 85 -16.55 13.04 -7.00
C CYS A 85 -16.34 11.71 -6.27
N MET A 86 -15.40 11.65 -5.33
CA MET A 86 -15.07 10.48 -4.51
C MET A 86 -15.31 10.80 -3.02
N ASP A 87 -14.30 10.75 -2.17
CA ASP A 87 -14.42 11.01 -0.73
C ASP A 87 -14.53 12.50 -0.37
N ASN A 88 -14.22 13.42 -1.31
CA ASN A 88 -14.24 14.87 -1.14
C ASN A 88 -13.43 15.34 0.08
N ASP A 89 -12.24 14.78 0.28
CA ASP A 89 -11.37 15.12 1.39
C ASP A 89 -10.57 16.39 1.11
N VAL A 90 -10.65 17.36 2.02
CA VAL A 90 -9.92 18.64 1.87
C VAL A 90 -8.54 18.63 2.55
N LEU A 91 -8.30 17.69 3.46
CA LEU A 91 -7.05 17.54 4.20
C LEU A 91 -6.55 16.08 4.17
N ARG A 92 -5.24 15.89 3.95
CA ARG A 92 -4.53 14.63 4.06
C ARG A 92 -3.18 14.83 4.74
N ARG A 93 -2.90 14.05 5.78
CA ARG A 93 -1.67 14.19 6.60
C ARG A 93 -1.46 15.63 7.12
N GLY A 94 -2.55 16.32 7.46
CA GLY A 94 -2.52 17.69 7.95
C GLY A 94 -2.29 18.78 6.91
N LYS A 95 -2.23 18.45 5.62
CA LYS A 95 -2.07 19.39 4.50
C LYS A 95 -3.31 19.38 3.58
N PRO A 96 -3.55 20.47 2.82
CA PRO A 96 -4.56 20.47 1.77
C PRO A 96 -4.35 19.30 0.79
N THR A 97 -5.44 18.67 0.35
CA THR A 97 -5.37 17.65 -0.69
C THR A 97 -4.95 18.24 -2.04
N VAL A 98 -4.51 17.41 -2.98
CA VAL A 98 -3.97 17.90 -4.26
C VAL A 98 -4.99 18.74 -5.03
N HIS A 99 -6.28 18.34 -5.01
CA HIS A 99 -7.32 19.11 -5.72
C HIS A 99 -7.61 20.47 -5.06
N VAL A 100 -7.44 20.58 -3.74
CA VAL A 100 -7.58 21.85 -3.01
C VAL A 100 -6.40 22.78 -3.34
N GLN A 101 -5.18 22.21 -3.43
CA GLN A 101 -3.95 22.99 -3.65
C GLN A 101 -3.76 23.41 -5.12
N TYR A 102 -4.11 22.53 -6.08
CA TYR A 102 -3.81 22.71 -7.51
C TYR A 102 -5.04 22.77 -8.40
N GLY A 103 -6.23 22.43 -7.87
CA GLY A 103 -7.47 22.27 -8.63
C GLY A 103 -7.74 20.83 -9.04
N GLU A 104 -9.01 20.53 -9.39
CA GLU A 104 -9.48 19.18 -9.68
C GLU A 104 -8.82 18.57 -10.93
N ALA A 105 -8.74 19.32 -12.02
CA ALA A 105 -8.15 18.83 -13.26
C ALA A 105 -6.65 18.51 -13.13
N PRO A 106 -5.80 19.40 -12.53
CA PRO A 106 -4.42 19.03 -12.21
C PRO A 106 -4.29 17.83 -11.27
N ALA A 107 -5.18 17.66 -10.28
CA ALA A 107 -5.17 16.51 -9.39
C ALA A 107 -5.48 15.22 -10.15
N LEU A 108 -6.51 15.20 -11.00
CA LEU A 108 -6.85 14.06 -11.84
C LEU A 108 -5.66 13.65 -12.73
N LEU A 109 -5.08 14.62 -13.46
CA LEU A 109 -3.93 14.37 -14.33
C LEU A 109 -2.67 13.95 -13.56
N ALA A 110 -2.46 14.46 -12.35
CA ALA A 110 -1.36 14.01 -11.50
C ALA A 110 -1.50 12.55 -11.12
N GLY A 111 -2.70 12.10 -10.78
CA GLY A 111 -2.99 10.69 -10.53
C GLY A 111 -2.72 9.81 -11.75
N ASP A 112 -3.21 10.20 -12.93
CA ASP A 112 -2.98 9.49 -14.19
C ASP A 112 -1.48 9.37 -14.52
N ALA A 113 -0.74 10.48 -14.36
CA ALA A 113 0.70 10.51 -14.64
C ALA A 113 1.51 9.69 -13.64
N LEU A 114 1.13 9.68 -12.35
CA LEU A 114 1.76 8.83 -11.33
C LEU A 114 1.54 7.35 -11.63
N GLN A 115 0.34 6.96 -12.07
CA GLN A 115 0.04 5.58 -12.47
C GLN A 115 0.90 5.17 -13.67
N ALA A 116 0.98 6.01 -14.72
CA ALA A 116 1.80 5.75 -15.89
C ALA A 116 3.28 5.61 -15.52
N LEU A 117 3.82 6.52 -14.70
CA LEU A 117 5.20 6.49 -14.22
C LEU A 117 5.51 5.22 -13.42
N ALA A 118 4.56 4.71 -12.64
CA ALA A 118 4.74 3.48 -11.88
C ALA A 118 5.06 2.28 -12.80
N PHE A 119 4.42 2.18 -13.95
CA PHE A 119 4.69 1.12 -14.93
C PHE A 119 5.99 1.38 -15.73
N ASP A 120 6.28 2.63 -16.05
CA ASP A 120 7.51 3.03 -16.73
C ASP A 120 8.75 2.63 -15.92
N LEU A 121 8.73 2.84 -14.60
CA LEU A 121 9.81 2.43 -13.70
C LEU A 121 10.08 0.92 -13.70
N LEU A 122 9.08 0.08 -14.00
CA LEU A 122 9.22 -1.38 -14.01
C LEU A 122 9.77 -1.93 -15.33
N VAL A 123 9.94 -1.09 -16.35
CA VAL A 123 10.47 -1.49 -17.67
C VAL A 123 11.63 -0.57 -18.07
N PRO A 124 12.76 -0.62 -17.32
CA PRO A 124 13.89 0.24 -17.64
C PRO A 124 14.52 -0.13 -18.99
N ASP A 125 14.98 0.88 -19.73
CA ASP A 125 15.65 0.75 -21.02
C ASP A 125 17.19 0.64 -20.90
N ASP A 126 17.73 0.74 -19.68
CA ASP A 126 19.15 0.75 -19.36
C ASP A 126 19.80 -0.66 -19.27
N GLY A 127 19.03 -1.71 -19.50
CA GLY A 127 19.50 -3.09 -19.40
C GLY A 127 19.73 -3.59 -17.96
N SER A 128 19.35 -2.83 -16.94
CA SER A 128 19.53 -3.19 -15.52
C SER A 128 18.61 -4.31 -15.04
N GLN A 129 17.64 -4.71 -15.87
CA GLN A 129 16.59 -5.69 -15.53
C GLN A 129 16.25 -6.58 -16.72
N THR A 130 15.97 -7.87 -16.48
CA THR A 130 15.54 -8.78 -17.55
C THR A 130 14.08 -8.52 -17.95
N ALA A 131 13.75 -8.82 -19.22
CA ALA A 131 12.38 -8.67 -19.72
C ALA A 131 11.39 -9.55 -18.95
N GLU A 132 11.79 -10.75 -18.51
CA GLU A 132 10.95 -11.66 -17.74
C GLU A 132 10.59 -11.06 -16.37
N LEU A 133 11.55 -10.43 -15.70
CA LEU A 133 11.30 -9.76 -14.42
C LEU A 133 10.40 -8.54 -14.63
N SER A 134 10.66 -7.71 -15.66
CA SER A 134 9.80 -6.56 -16.00
C SER A 134 8.35 -6.98 -16.26
N VAL A 135 8.12 -8.00 -17.07
CA VAL A 135 6.78 -8.55 -17.35
C VAL A 135 6.12 -9.05 -16.07
N THR A 136 6.88 -9.72 -15.20
CA THR A 136 6.36 -10.24 -13.93
C THR A 136 5.91 -9.12 -13.01
N LEU A 137 6.76 -8.10 -12.80
CA LEU A 137 6.46 -6.96 -11.94
C LEU A 137 5.28 -6.12 -12.47
N CYS A 138 5.28 -5.82 -13.78
CA CYS A 138 4.15 -5.11 -14.42
C CYS A 138 2.83 -5.86 -14.25
N ARG A 139 2.83 -7.19 -14.46
CA ARG A 139 1.61 -8.01 -14.31
C ARG A 139 1.12 -8.03 -12.87
N GLN A 140 2.02 -8.17 -11.90
CA GLN A 140 1.66 -8.15 -10.48
C GLN A 140 1.05 -6.80 -10.09
N LEU A 141 1.68 -5.69 -10.48
CA LEU A 141 1.20 -4.35 -10.18
C LEU A 141 -0.14 -4.04 -10.87
N ALA A 142 -0.28 -4.39 -12.15
CA ALA A 142 -1.52 -4.17 -12.91
C ALA A 142 -2.72 -4.93 -12.30
N ARG A 143 -2.51 -6.17 -11.85
CA ARG A 143 -3.55 -6.94 -11.17
C ARG A 143 -3.91 -6.34 -9.81
N ALA A 144 -2.91 -5.88 -9.05
CA ALA A 144 -3.12 -5.29 -7.73
C ALA A 144 -3.80 -3.92 -7.79
N ALA A 145 -3.53 -3.11 -8.81
CA ALA A 145 -4.14 -1.79 -9.00
C ALA A 145 -5.51 -1.84 -9.70
N GLY A 146 -5.74 -2.85 -10.55
CA GLY A 146 -6.88 -2.93 -11.47
C GLY A 146 -8.17 -3.46 -10.87
N VAL A 147 -9.06 -3.96 -11.77
CA VAL A 147 -10.42 -4.45 -11.44
C VAL A 147 -10.43 -5.61 -10.45
N ASN A 148 -9.40 -6.47 -10.47
CA ASN A 148 -9.23 -7.60 -9.55
C ASN A 148 -8.37 -7.24 -8.33
N GLY A 149 -8.21 -5.95 -8.04
CA GLY A 149 -7.43 -5.38 -6.96
C GLY A 149 -8.03 -4.08 -6.46
N MET A 150 -7.19 -3.07 -6.24
CA MET A 150 -7.52 -1.83 -5.56
C MET A 150 -8.73 -1.10 -6.19
N ALA A 151 -8.77 -0.93 -7.52
CA ALA A 151 -9.89 -0.25 -8.19
C ALA A 151 -11.21 -1.02 -8.02
N GLY A 152 -11.17 -2.36 -8.14
CA GLY A 152 -12.35 -3.19 -7.89
C GLY A 152 -12.81 -3.14 -6.44
N GLY A 153 -11.87 -3.13 -5.48
CA GLY A 153 -12.18 -2.98 -4.06
C GLY A 153 -12.79 -1.62 -3.74
N GLN A 154 -12.28 -0.54 -4.35
CA GLN A 154 -12.86 0.80 -4.22
C GLN A 154 -14.29 0.87 -4.78
N ALA A 155 -14.53 0.22 -5.92
CA ALA A 155 -15.87 0.16 -6.51
C ALA A 155 -16.86 -0.58 -5.58
N ILE A 156 -16.43 -1.67 -4.94
CA ILE A 156 -17.26 -2.37 -3.94
C ILE A 156 -17.51 -1.49 -2.72
N ASP A 157 -16.48 -0.79 -2.21
CA ASP A 157 -16.60 0.11 -1.05
C ASP A 157 -17.64 1.20 -1.32
N LEU A 158 -17.56 1.90 -2.45
CA LEU A 158 -18.53 2.92 -2.85
C LEU A 158 -19.95 2.35 -3.01
N ALA A 159 -20.08 1.17 -3.60
CA ALA A 159 -21.38 0.51 -3.78
C ALA A 159 -21.97 -0.03 -2.48
N SER A 160 -21.19 -0.10 -1.40
CA SER A 160 -21.59 -0.68 -0.11
C SER A 160 -21.95 0.38 0.94
N VAL A 161 -21.90 1.66 0.60
CA VAL A 161 -22.33 2.74 1.50
C VAL A 161 -23.80 2.55 1.89
N GLY A 162 -24.09 2.52 3.21
CA GLY A 162 -25.43 2.27 3.74
C GLY A 162 -25.92 0.82 3.62
N ILE A 163 -25.05 -0.13 3.23
CA ILE A 163 -25.38 -1.56 3.09
C ILE A 163 -24.60 -2.36 4.13
N ALA A 164 -25.32 -3.14 4.95
CA ALA A 164 -24.67 -4.07 5.87
C ALA A 164 -24.02 -5.22 5.07
N LEU A 165 -22.72 -5.40 5.23
CA LEU A 165 -21.98 -6.53 4.66
C LEU A 165 -21.83 -7.64 5.70
N ASP A 166 -21.90 -8.91 5.25
CA ASP A 166 -21.40 -10.02 6.03
C ASP A 166 -19.85 -10.04 6.06
N GLN A 167 -19.29 -10.83 6.97
CA GLN A 167 -17.83 -10.88 7.16
C GLN A 167 -17.09 -11.25 5.88
N ALA A 168 -17.58 -12.23 5.10
CA ALA A 168 -16.91 -12.67 3.89
C ALA A 168 -16.84 -11.58 2.81
N ARG A 169 -17.92 -10.81 2.64
CA ARG A 169 -17.96 -9.67 1.71
C ARG A 169 -17.10 -8.51 2.18
N LEU A 170 -17.09 -8.23 3.49
CA LEU A 170 -16.22 -7.20 4.08
C LEU A 170 -14.76 -7.56 3.88
N GLU A 171 -14.36 -8.82 4.18
CA GLU A 171 -13.00 -9.31 3.93
C GLU A 171 -12.64 -9.22 2.45
N GLN A 172 -13.54 -9.59 1.54
CA GLN A 172 -13.30 -9.49 0.10
C GLN A 172 -13.05 -8.05 -0.34
N MET A 173 -13.87 -7.10 0.10
CA MET A 173 -13.71 -5.68 -0.20
C MET A 173 -12.35 -5.18 0.27
N HIS A 174 -11.99 -5.42 1.52
CA HIS A 174 -10.71 -4.99 2.09
C HIS A 174 -9.50 -5.70 1.48
N ARG A 175 -9.66 -7.00 1.17
CA ARG A 175 -8.63 -7.76 0.45
C ARG A 175 -8.31 -7.13 -0.90
N LEU A 176 -9.30 -6.64 -1.63
CA LEU A 176 -9.11 -5.99 -2.92
C LEU A 176 -8.62 -4.56 -2.75
N LYS A 177 -9.33 -3.72 -1.99
CA LYS A 177 -9.04 -2.28 -1.89
C LYS A 177 -7.65 -2.00 -1.31
N THR A 178 -7.30 -2.66 -0.22
CA THR A 178 -6.05 -2.41 0.52
C THR A 178 -5.08 -3.59 0.42
N GLY A 179 -5.59 -4.80 0.60
CA GLY A 179 -4.79 -6.02 0.68
C GLY A 179 -4.05 -6.33 -0.62
N ALA A 180 -4.65 -6.11 -1.78
CA ALA A 180 -4.04 -6.45 -3.07
C ALA A 180 -2.71 -5.71 -3.31
N LEU A 181 -2.63 -4.43 -2.97
CA LEU A 181 -1.38 -3.67 -3.16
C LEU A 181 -0.32 -4.02 -2.10
N LEU A 182 -0.71 -4.33 -0.86
CA LEU A 182 0.21 -4.84 0.17
C LEU A 182 0.75 -6.23 -0.21
N HIS A 183 -0.11 -7.12 -0.66
CA HIS A 183 0.27 -8.42 -1.21
C HIS A 183 1.23 -8.29 -2.39
N ALA A 184 0.93 -7.39 -3.35
CA ALA A 184 1.80 -7.13 -4.49
C ALA A 184 3.16 -6.58 -4.05
N SER A 185 3.22 -5.74 -3.02
CA SER A 185 4.49 -5.26 -2.46
C SER A 185 5.38 -6.42 -2.02
N VAL A 186 4.82 -7.40 -1.31
CA VAL A 186 5.57 -8.60 -0.88
C VAL A 186 5.97 -9.47 -2.07
N THR A 187 5.03 -9.76 -2.99
CA THR A 187 5.30 -10.68 -4.11
C THR A 187 6.21 -10.09 -5.18
N MET A 188 6.17 -8.78 -5.43
CA MET A 188 7.12 -8.08 -6.29
C MET A 188 8.51 -8.08 -5.67
N GLY A 189 8.61 -7.85 -4.35
CA GLY A 189 9.87 -8.00 -3.62
C GLY A 189 10.43 -9.41 -3.71
N ALA A 190 9.60 -10.43 -3.51
CA ALA A 190 9.97 -11.83 -3.66
C ALA A 190 10.50 -12.14 -5.08
N ALA A 191 9.84 -11.62 -6.13
CA ALA A 191 10.30 -11.75 -7.51
C ALA A 191 11.67 -11.10 -7.73
N CYS A 192 11.89 -9.89 -7.20
CA CYS A 192 13.21 -9.23 -7.22
C CYS A 192 14.28 -9.99 -6.41
N GLY A 193 13.88 -10.73 -5.38
CA GLY A 193 14.76 -11.62 -4.62
C GLY A 193 15.02 -12.97 -5.29
N GLY A 194 14.37 -13.27 -6.41
CA GLY A 194 14.47 -14.56 -7.09
C GLY A 194 13.75 -15.70 -6.35
N VAL A 195 12.80 -15.40 -5.47
CA VAL A 195 12.06 -16.41 -4.69
C VAL A 195 11.08 -17.15 -5.58
N THR A 196 11.08 -18.47 -5.50
CA THR A 196 10.19 -19.34 -6.27
C THR A 196 9.62 -20.48 -5.41
N GLY A 197 8.70 -21.26 -5.97
CA GLY A 197 8.17 -22.48 -5.32
C GLY A 197 7.41 -22.19 -4.01
N LEU A 198 7.60 -23.06 -3.02
CA LEU A 198 6.88 -23.00 -1.73
C LEU A 198 7.20 -21.71 -0.94
N ALA A 199 8.44 -21.22 -1.01
CA ALA A 199 8.80 -19.98 -0.35
C ALA A 199 8.05 -18.76 -0.93
N ALA A 200 7.88 -18.72 -2.26
CA ALA A 200 7.08 -17.68 -2.90
C ALA A 200 5.60 -17.74 -2.50
N GLN A 201 5.04 -18.97 -2.37
CA GLN A 201 3.68 -19.15 -1.89
C GLN A 201 3.53 -18.68 -0.44
N ALA A 202 4.47 -19.03 0.43
CA ALA A 202 4.46 -18.60 1.83
C ALA A 202 4.55 -17.08 1.98
N LEU A 203 5.38 -16.39 1.17
CA LEU A 203 5.41 -14.93 1.13
C LEU A 203 4.11 -14.34 0.56
N SER A 204 3.48 -15.00 -0.41
CA SER A 204 2.15 -14.59 -0.90
C SER A 204 1.10 -14.68 0.20
N ASP A 205 1.07 -15.78 0.97
CA ASP A 205 0.14 -15.96 2.07
C ASP A 205 0.39 -14.94 3.19
N PHE A 206 1.65 -14.67 3.52
CA PHE A 206 2.04 -13.58 4.41
C PHE A 206 1.47 -12.23 3.95
N GLY A 207 1.64 -11.89 2.67
CA GLY A 207 1.16 -10.62 2.11
C GLY A 207 -0.37 -10.47 2.22
N TRP A 208 -1.13 -11.55 2.01
CA TRP A 208 -2.58 -11.55 2.18
C TRP A 208 -3.00 -11.39 3.64
N HIS A 209 -2.39 -12.12 4.57
CA HIS A 209 -2.69 -11.99 5.99
C HIS A 209 -2.34 -10.60 6.51
N LEU A 210 -1.17 -10.07 6.15
CA LEU A 210 -0.76 -8.72 6.54
C LEU A 210 -1.70 -7.65 6.00
N GLY A 211 -2.15 -7.77 4.74
CA GLY A 211 -3.09 -6.85 4.12
C GLY A 211 -4.44 -6.81 4.84
N LEU A 212 -4.96 -7.98 5.25
CA LEU A 212 -6.19 -8.08 6.02
C LEU A 212 -6.00 -7.50 7.43
N ALA A 213 -4.93 -7.88 8.13
CA ALA A 213 -4.61 -7.36 9.46
C ALA A 213 -4.48 -5.83 9.45
N PHE A 214 -3.82 -5.27 8.42
CA PHE A 214 -3.68 -3.82 8.27
C PHE A 214 -5.03 -3.11 8.26
N GLN A 215 -6.01 -3.65 7.54
CA GLN A 215 -7.33 -3.04 7.45
C GLN A 215 -8.13 -3.18 8.74
N VAL A 216 -8.11 -4.36 9.39
CA VAL A 216 -8.77 -4.55 10.69
C VAL A 216 -8.21 -3.56 11.73
N VAL A 217 -6.89 -3.39 11.74
CA VAL A 217 -6.23 -2.40 12.62
C VAL A 217 -6.62 -0.97 12.26
N ASP A 218 -6.76 -0.64 10.97
CA ASP A 218 -7.17 0.71 10.54
C ASP A 218 -8.60 1.01 10.99
N ASP A 219 -9.53 0.05 10.89
CA ASP A 219 -10.91 0.14 11.39
C ASP A 219 -10.96 0.35 12.93
N ILE A 220 -10.09 -0.36 13.67
CA ILE A 220 -9.96 -0.17 15.12
C ILE A 220 -9.48 1.25 15.44
N LEU A 221 -8.46 1.72 14.73
CA LEU A 221 -7.90 3.07 14.93
C LEU A 221 -8.89 4.17 14.61
N ASP A 222 -9.74 4.01 13.60
CA ASP A 222 -10.77 5.01 13.27
C ASP A 222 -11.76 5.24 14.45
N VAL A 223 -11.98 4.19 15.27
CA VAL A 223 -12.87 4.26 16.45
C VAL A 223 -12.15 4.76 17.71
N VAL A 224 -10.87 4.37 17.93
CA VAL A 224 -10.20 4.61 19.23
C VAL A 224 -9.24 5.80 19.23
N ALA A 225 -8.74 6.23 18.07
CA ALA A 225 -7.78 7.32 17.97
C ALA A 225 -8.47 8.67 17.76
N ASP A 226 -7.85 9.75 18.25
CA ASP A 226 -8.31 11.10 17.98
C ASP A 226 -7.85 11.60 16.58
N THR A 227 -8.50 12.68 16.12
CA THR A 227 -8.22 13.29 14.81
C THR A 227 -6.78 13.75 14.66
N ALA A 228 -6.13 14.19 15.74
CA ALA A 228 -4.73 14.64 15.71
C ALA A 228 -3.77 13.47 15.48
N THR A 229 -4.06 12.32 16.09
CA THR A 229 -3.27 11.09 15.94
C THR A 229 -3.43 10.46 14.56
N LEU A 230 -4.65 10.48 13.99
CA LEU A 230 -4.94 9.91 12.68
C LEU A 230 -4.42 10.75 11.50
N GLY A 231 -4.30 12.07 11.68
CA GLY A 231 -4.01 13.00 10.58
C GLY A 231 -5.12 13.12 9.52
N LYS A 232 -6.30 12.56 9.82
CA LYS A 232 -7.58 12.64 9.07
C LYS A 232 -8.72 12.77 10.09
N THR A 233 -9.94 13.10 9.65
CA THR A 233 -11.12 13.16 10.52
C THR A 233 -11.39 11.77 11.13
N ALA A 234 -11.40 11.66 12.46
CA ALA A 234 -11.73 10.44 13.19
C ALA A 234 -13.22 10.14 13.08
N GLY A 235 -13.60 8.83 13.11
CA GLY A 235 -15.00 8.39 13.05
C GLY A 235 -15.67 8.64 11.69
N LYS A 236 -14.90 8.88 10.64
CA LYS A 236 -15.43 9.17 9.30
C LYS A 236 -16.17 7.97 8.71
N ASP A 237 -15.74 6.74 9.00
CA ASP A 237 -16.39 5.53 8.52
C ASP A 237 -17.79 5.39 9.11
N ALA A 238 -17.97 5.68 10.40
CA ALA A 238 -19.28 5.68 11.05
C ALA A 238 -20.19 6.83 10.55
N LEU A 239 -19.62 8.02 10.27
CA LEU A 239 -20.37 9.15 9.71
C LEU A 239 -20.85 8.88 8.28
N ASN A 240 -20.13 8.05 7.52
CA ASN A 240 -20.44 7.70 6.14
C ASN A 240 -21.19 6.36 6.02
N ASP A 241 -21.67 5.76 7.12
CA ASP A 241 -22.33 4.44 7.12
C ASP A 241 -21.53 3.36 6.41
N LYS A 242 -20.19 3.40 6.50
CA LYS A 242 -19.31 2.39 5.90
C LYS A 242 -19.24 1.13 6.78
N PRO A 243 -19.33 -0.07 6.19
CA PRO A 243 -19.17 -1.31 6.94
C PRO A 243 -17.71 -1.48 7.39
N THR A 244 -17.50 -1.79 8.69
CA THR A 244 -16.18 -2.02 9.29
C THR A 244 -16.14 -3.29 10.11
N PHE A 245 -14.94 -3.83 10.39
CA PHE A 245 -14.81 -4.97 11.32
C PHE A 245 -15.28 -4.63 12.72
N VAL A 246 -15.13 -3.38 13.16
CA VAL A 246 -15.61 -2.96 14.48
C VAL A 246 -17.15 -2.93 14.53
N SER A 247 -17.83 -2.47 13.46
CA SER A 247 -19.29 -2.51 13.39
C SER A 247 -19.83 -3.94 13.35
N LEU A 248 -19.08 -4.88 12.77
CA LEU A 248 -19.50 -6.28 12.61
C LEU A 248 -19.21 -7.14 13.85
N LEU A 249 -18.00 -7.01 14.44
CA LEU A 249 -17.49 -7.89 15.50
C LEU A 249 -17.47 -7.26 16.89
N GLY A 250 -17.74 -5.95 16.97
CA GLY A 250 -17.43 -5.13 18.15
C GLY A 250 -15.92 -4.90 18.29
N LEU A 251 -15.52 -3.95 19.13
CA LEU A 251 -14.13 -3.54 19.29
C LEU A 251 -13.22 -4.69 19.77
N ASP A 252 -13.66 -5.45 20.79
CA ASP A 252 -12.87 -6.56 21.33
C ASP A 252 -12.78 -7.72 20.34
N GLY A 253 -13.87 -8.01 19.61
CA GLY A 253 -13.88 -9.00 18.53
C GLY A 253 -12.93 -8.62 17.39
N ALA A 254 -12.92 -7.35 16.98
CA ALA A 254 -11.99 -6.87 15.96
C ALA A 254 -10.53 -6.96 16.41
N ARG A 255 -10.23 -6.65 17.68
CA ARG A 255 -8.87 -6.82 18.24
C ARG A 255 -8.43 -8.27 18.25
N ALA A 256 -9.30 -9.18 18.69
CA ALA A 256 -9.00 -10.63 18.69
C ALA A 256 -8.76 -11.13 17.26
N TYR A 257 -9.57 -10.69 16.30
CA TYR A 257 -9.44 -11.06 14.90
C TYR A 257 -8.14 -10.50 14.29
N ALA A 258 -7.77 -9.25 14.55
CA ALA A 258 -6.49 -8.68 14.12
C ALA A 258 -5.30 -9.50 14.64
N ALA A 259 -5.32 -9.88 15.91
CA ALA A 259 -4.27 -10.69 16.53
C ALA A 259 -4.15 -12.08 15.87
N ASP A 260 -5.27 -12.76 15.59
CA ASP A 260 -5.28 -14.07 14.90
C ASP A 260 -4.72 -13.97 13.48
N VAL A 261 -5.12 -12.96 12.71
CA VAL A 261 -4.64 -12.75 11.33
C VAL A 261 -3.14 -12.41 11.32
N LEU A 262 -2.64 -11.62 12.27
CA LEU A 262 -1.20 -11.34 12.42
C LEU A 262 -0.41 -12.60 12.80
N ALA A 263 -0.94 -13.45 13.68
CA ALA A 263 -0.31 -14.72 13.99
C ALA A 263 -0.18 -15.62 12.76
N ARG A 264 -1.21 -15.68 11.91
CA ARG A 264 -1.14 -16.38 10.61
C ARG A 264 -0.11 -15.79 9.68
N ALA A 265 0.04 -14.44 9.65
CA ALA A 265 1.09 -13.81 8.87
C ALA A 265 2.49 -14.26 9.33
N HIS A 266 2.76 -14.26 10.62
CA HIS A 266 4.03 -14.77 11.17
C HIS A 266 4.26 -16.24 10.84
N THR A 267 3.25 -17.10 10.99
CA THR A 267 3.33 -18.53 10.62
C THR A 267 3.67 -18.70 9.13
N SER A 268 3.09 -17.89 8.25
CA SER A 268 3.41 -17.93 6.82
C SER A 268 4.88 -17.58 6.56
N LEU A 269 5.45 -16.59 7.27
CA LEU A 269 6.86 -16.24 7.16
C LEU A 269 7.77 -17.39 7.62
N GLU A 270 7.45 -18.03 8.72
CA GLU A 270 8.20 -19.20 9.22
C GLU A 270 8.17 -20.35 8.20
N ALA A 271 7.00 -20.59 7.58
CA ALA A 271 6.82 -21.64 6.56
C ALA A 271 7.62 -21.36 5.28
N SER A 272 8.06 -20.12 5.04
CA SER A 272 8.88 -19.78 3.87
C SER A 272 10.26 -20.42 3.90
N GLY A 273 10.80 -20.72 5.08
CA GLY A 273 12.15 -21.23 5.27
C GLY A 273 13.26 -20.26 4.82
N LEU A 274 12.94 -19.00 4.54
CA LEU A 274 13.92 -18.00 4.11
C LEU A 274 14.77 -17.51 5.27
N PRO A 275 16.08 -17.23 5.03
CA PRO A 275 17.02 -16.96 6.13
C PRO A 275 16.89 -15.56 6.75
N LEU A 276 16.34 -14.57 6.02
CA LEU A 276 16.38 -13.16 6.42
C LEU A 276 14.96 -12.55 6.53
N THR A 277 14.06 -13.24 7.23
CA THR A 277 12.65 -12.81 7.39
C THR A 277 12.43 -11.80 8.54
N ALA A 278 13.41 -11.56 9.39
CA ALA A 278 13.29 -10.65 10.54
C ALA A 278 12.74 -9.25 10.18
N PRO A 279 13.14 -8.59 9.07
CA PRO A 279 12.54 -7.33 8.65
C PRO A 279 11.04 -7.42 8.33
N LEU A 280 10.57 -8.54 7.75
CA LEU A 280 9.14 -8.74 7.47
C LEU A 280 8.34 -8.97 8.76
N HIS A 281 8.88 -9.70 9.73
CA HIS A 281 8.30 -9.83 11.07
C HIS A 281 8.17 -8.46 11.75
N GLU A 282 9.22 -7.64 11.72
CA GLU A 282 9.21 -6.29 12.29
C GLU A 282 8.13 -5.40 11.63
N LEU A 283 7.93 -5.49 10.32
CA LEU A 283 6.86 -4.76 9.63
C LEU A 283 5.46 -5.25 10.01
N ALA A 284 5.28 -6.55 10.22
CA ALA A 284 4.02 -7.12 10.71
C ALA A 284 3.72 -6.65 12.14
N ASP A 285 4.73 -6.65 13.02
CA ASP A 285 4.61 -6.15 14.38
C ASP A 285 4.27 -4.65 14.43
N LEU A 286 4.87 -3.84 13.53
CA LEU A 286 4.52 -2.42 13.39
C LEU A 286 3.06 -2.21 12.96
N VAL A 287 2.49 -3.09 12.15
CA VAL A 287 1.07 -3.04 11.80
C VAL A 287 0.22 -3.35 13.03
N GLY A 288 0.53 -4.42 13.77
CA GLY A 288 -0.20 -4.80 14.99
C GLY A 288 -0.07 -3.78 16.13
N GLY A 289 1.12 -3.23 16.32
CA GLY A 289 1.42 -2.27 17.40
C GLY A 289 0.72 -0.91 17.26
N ARG A 290 0.04 -0.63 16.15
CA ARG A 290 -0.74 0.60 15.95
C ARG A 290 -2.01 0.66 16.81
N THR A 291 -2.43 -0.45 17.39
CA THR A 291 -3.67 -0.53 18.22
C THR A 291 -3.47 -0.20 19.70
N HIS A 292 -2.23 0.13 20.11
CA HIS A 292 -1.84 0.43 21.50
C HIS A 292 -1.33 1.84 21.65
#